data_9537cfc84331900dd8505a004ff29a83
#
_entry.id   9537cfc84331900dd8505a004ff29a83
#
_cell.length_a   1.000
_cell.length_b   1.000
_cell.length_c   1.000
_cell.angle_alpha   90.00
_cell.angle_beta   90.00
_cell.angle_gamma   90.00
#
_symmetry.space_group_name_H-M   'P 1'
#
loop_
_entity.id
_entity.type
_entity.pdbx_description
1 polymer ?
#
loop_
_entity_poly.entity_id
_entity_poly.type
_entity_poly.pdbx_seq_one_letter_code
_entity_poly.pdbx_strand_id
1 'polypeptide(L)'
;VVSGTPTFASTIGNSFRPAQLTINGATTFQAAVQTTLLTTTVGSSGTTLDVSGASSIGADFTTTGNQTYTGNVTLVAAGQTLRTTSNGNISFGGTIAGAAKHLALNTGLTSGTISVTGAVGSAGNAVQITISQSAGTTFSSTVNATTLTLSDTTGTITFTGALTATTLTTAVKAYNVAINGGGTITNAATFSNSGTLTLAGTTTFTAGITATAPSQVNIGGTVQSTNTAISIGDSGTPTVLTTTTTISAGSGDITLGGTVDGTSALTLNSTGTTTLSGAVGGGVGTALTSLTTNASGTTVINGGSVKTSGTQTYGDPVTLGAATTLTTAVTGAGDTIVFSSTVNSDGATARNLTITTGGNTPTVRFDGVVGGTNPLGAIAITGALDLNAIIQKTTGSTAGATSLTVSGISNLGGDVNTTGGIQTYTGAVTVSGTGPRTLTGTTITNSSTLNGGSIALAISGNSSIGGAISSVTNFSVSGTTSLGANVSTTGTQTYTGAFTINSADRILTTTSATAGDTIVFGSTIDSDGATARALTLTTGG
;
A
#
# COMPACT_ATOMS: atom_id res chain seq x y z
N VAL A 1 22.29 -50.73 27.79
CA VAL A 1 23.38 -49.98 27.15
C VAL A 1 23.98 -50.87 26.06
N VAL A 2 24.04 -50.35 24.84
CA VAL A 2 24.65 -51.06 23.71
C VAL A 2 25.97 -50.37 23.40
N SER A 3 27.05 -51.09 23.31
CA SER A 3 28.38 -50.60 22.95
C SER A 3 28.91 -51.38 21.73
N GLY A 4 29.59 -50.68 20.82
CA GLY A 4 30.07 -51.22 19.54
C GLY A 4 29.18 -50.78 18.36
N THR A 5 29.13 -51.59 17.29
CA THR A 5 28.27 -51.37 16.11
C THR A 5 27.22 -52.51 16.00
N PRO A 6 26.29 -52.63 16.97
CA PRO A 6 25.30 -53.70 16.94
C PRO A 6 24.26 -53.48 15.84
N THR A 7 23.76 -54.60 15.31
CA THR A 7 22.63 -54.60 14.37
C THR A 7 21.45 -55.33 15.04
N PHE A 8 20.30 -54.64 15.08
CA PHE A 8 19.06 -55.23 15.56
C PHE A 8 18.18 -55.62 14.37
N ALA A 9 18.00 -56.92 14.16
CA ALA A 9 17.23 -57.45 13.02
C ALA A 9 15.72 -57.57 13.28
N SER A 10 15.29 -57.40 14.53
CA SER A 10 13.87 -57.48 14.91
C SER A 10 13.37 -56.20 15.54
N THR A 11 12.04 -55.99 15.53
CA THR A 11 11.39 -54.83 16.14
C THR A 11 11.69 -54.75 17.64
N ILE A 12 12.09 -53.59 18.13
CA ILE A 12 12.19 -53.26 19.54
C ILE A 12 10.84 -52.69 20.00
N GLY A 13 10.25 -53.29 21.05
CA GLY A 13 9.04 -52.79 21.70
C GLY A 13 7.73 -53.14 20.98
N ASN A 14 7.69 -54.18 20.16
CA ASN A 14 6.49 -54.60 19.43
C ASN A 14 5.32 -54.99 20.34
N SER A 15 5.57 -55.71 21.42
CA SER A 15 4.54 -56.13 22.41
C SER A 15 4.56 -55.22 23.66
N PHE A 16 5.76 -54.89 24.15
CA PHE A 16 5.96 -53.98 25.28
C PHE A 16 7.12 -53.04 24.98
N ARG A 17 6.86 -51.73 25.03
CA ARG A 17 7.88 -50.72 24.82
C ARG A 17 8.87 -50.70 25.97
N PRO A 18 10.21 -50.74 25.72
CA PRO A 18 11.17 -50.48 26.78
C PRO A 18 10.92 -49.12 27.42
N ALA A 19 11.04 -49.03 28.72
CA ALA A 19 10.91 -47.77 29.46
C ALA A 19 12.00 -46.74 29.00
N GLN A 20 13.17 -47.24 28.63
CA GLN A 20 14.29 -46.44 28.12
C GLN A 20 15.12 -47.22 27.11
N LEU A 21 15.53 -46.60 26.03
CA LEU A 21 16.56 -47.06 25.11
C LEU A 21 17.69 -46.04 25.11
N THR A 22 18.90 -46.45 25.52
CA THR A 22 20.09 -45.63 25.50
C THR A 22 21.06 -46.18 24.45
N ILE A 23 21.50 -45.34 23.52
CA ILE A 23 22.42 -45.70 22.43
C ILE A 23 23.71 -44.90 22.62
N ASN A 24 24.78 -45.57 23.00
CA ASN A 24 26.12 -44.99 23.24
C ASN A 24 27.13 -45.31 22.13
N GLY A 25 26.72 -46.03 21.09
CA GLY A 25 27.53 -46.36 19.93
C GLY A 25 26.74 -46.38 18.65
N ALA A 26 27.41 -46.37 17.49
CA ALA A 26 26.72 -46.46 16.19
C ALA A 26 25.92 -47.75 16.14
N THR A 27 24.63 -47.65 15.84
CA THR A 27 23.69 -48.79 15.90
C THR A 27 22.82 -48.79 14.64
N THR A 28 22.62 -49.98 14.07
CA THR A 28 21.71 -50.17 12.94
C THR A 28 20.47 -50.95 13.37
N PHE A 29 19.31 -50.38 13.15
CA PHE A 29 18.02 -51.03 13.37
C PHE A 29 17.44 -51.46 12.04
N GLN A 30 17.33 -52.78 11.79
CA GLN A 30 16.74 -53.33 10.57
C GLN A 30 15.21 -53.43 10.65
N ALA A 31 14.66 -53.20 11.85
CA ALA A 31 13.22 -53.20 12.11
C ALA A 31 12.80 -51.97 12.93
N ALA A 32 11.50 -51.76 13.08
CA ALA A 32 10.94 -50.63 13.81
C ALA A 32 11.39 -50.56 15.27
N VAL A 33 11.66 -49.34 15.76
CA VAL A 33 12.00 -49.11 17.17
C VAL A 33 10.85 -48.35 17.83
N GLN A 34 10.33 -48.89 18.90
CA GLN A 34 9.33 -48.29 19.75
C GLN A 34 9.86 -48.24 21.20
N THR A 35 9.90 -47.08 21.78
CA THR A 35 10.39 -46.88 23.15
C THR A 35 9.64 -45.77 23.85
N THR A 36 9.63 -45.78 25.18
CA THR A 36 9.05 -44.66 25.95
C THR A 36 10.01 -43.49 26.05
N LEU A 37 11.28 -43.78 26.28
CA LEU A 37 12.35 -42.76 26.40
C LEU A 37 13.52 -43.12 25.45
N LEU A 38 13.99 -42.15 24.68
CA LEU A 38 15.17 -42.29 23.82
C LEU A 38 16.28 -41.36 24.26
N THR A 39 17.49 -41.87 24.40
CA THR A 39 18.71 -41.09 24.58
C THR A 39 19.75 -41.54 23.55
N THR A 40 20.26 -40.62 22.75
CA THR A 40 21.28 -40.88 21.73
C THR A 40 22.54 -40.06 22.01
N THR A 41 23.71 -40.71 21.94
CA THR A 41 25.03 -40.03 22.07
C THR A 41 25.88 -40.21 20.82
N VAL A 42 25.53 -41.14 19.95
CA VAL A 42 26.22 -41.44 18.68
C VAL A 42 25.18 -41.63 17.58
N GLY A 43 25.51 -41.24 16.34
CA GLY A 43 24.63 -41.38 15.18
C GLY A 43 24.13 -42.83 14.98
N SER A 44 22.85 -42.99 14.69
CA SER A 44 22.17 -44.27 14.54
C SER A 44 21.24 -44.27 13.33
N SER A 45 20.93 -45.48 12.82
CA SER A 45 20.04 -45.67 11.69
C SER A 45 19.03 -46.78 11.92
N GLY A 46 17.86 -46.74 11.26
CA GLY A 46 16.81 -47.75 11.41
C GLY A 46 15.71 -47.63 10.36
N THR A 47 14.70 -48.49 10.46
CA THR A 47 13.54 -48.45 9.53
C THR A 47 12.54 -47.40 9.93
N THR A 48 12.03 -47.44 11.16
CA THR A 48 11.13 -46.42 11.74
C THR A 48 11.52 -46.17 13.20
N LEU A 49 11.20 -44.98 13.69
CA LEU A 49 11.38 -44.61 15.10
C LEU A 49 10.05 -44.09 15.66
N ASP A 50 9.61 -44.62 16.77
CA ASP A 50 8.43 -44.17 17.52
C ASP A 50 8.78 -44.04 19.00
N VAL A 51 8.85 -42.79 19.48
CA VAL A 51 9.12 -42.47 20.89
C VAL A 51 7.90 -41.83 21.51
N SER A 52 7.26 -42.53 22.44
CA SER A 52 6.03 -42.06 23.07
C SER A 52 6.24 -41.12 24.25
N GLY A 53 7.39 -41.19 24.91
CA GLY A 53 7.75 -40.32 26.04
C GLY A 53 8.82 -39.27 25.69
N ALA A 54 9.43 -38.70 26.72
CA ALA A 54 10.48 -37.69 26.53
C ALA A 54 11.72 -38.26 25.84
N SER A 55 12.40 -37.40 25.05
CA SER A 55 13.62 -37.73 24.32
C SER A 55 14.75 -36.76 24.63
N SER A 56 15.97 -37.27 24.77
CA SER A 56 17.21 -36.51 24.78
C SER A 56 18.02 -36.85 23.53
N ILE A 57 18.10 -35.88 22.58
CA ILE A 57 18.77 -36.11 21.30
C ILE A 57 20.13 -35.43 21.34
N GLY A 58 21.19 -36.26 21.34
CA GLY A 58 22.58 -35.81 21.35
C GLY A 58 23.37 -36.22 20.10
N ALA A 59 22.74 -36.89 19.13
CA ALA A 59 23.37 -37.34 17.90
C ALA A 59 22.36 -37.43 16.75
N ASP A 60 22.86 -37.62 15.54
CA ASP A 60 22.07 -37.79 14.33
C ASP A 60 21.25 -39.09 14.37
N PHE A 61 20.05 -39.06 13.79
CA PHE A 61 19.23 -40.23 13.61
C PHE A 61 18.66 -40.32 12.20
N THR A 62 18.98 -41.43 11.50
CA THR A 62 18.49 -41.66 10.14
C THR A 62 17.58 -42.88 10.11
N THR A 63 16.40 -42.72 9.48
CA THR A 63 15.49 -43.84 9.23
C THR A 63 15.17 -43.98 7.75
N THR A 64 14.76 -45.15 7.32
CA THR A 64 14.14 -45.29 5.98
C THR A 64 12.70 -44.82 5.98
N GLY A 65 11.94 -45.03 7.07
CA GLY A 65 10.57 -44.60 7.26
C GLY A 65 10.43 -43.47 8.29
N ASN A 66 9.25 -43.38 8.91
CA ASN A 66 8.88 -42.27 9.80
C ASN A 66 9.72 -42.18 11.08
N GLN A 67 9.85 -40.93 11.57
CA GLN A 67 10.30 -40.66 12.95
C GLN A 67 9.17 -39.92 13.68
N THR A 68 8.71 -40.48 14.80
CA THR A 68 7.64 -39.91 15.63
C THR A 68 8.13 -39.72 17.06
N TYR A 69 8.03 -38.48 17.53
CA TYR A 69 8.35 -38.08 18.90
C TYR A 69 7.09 -37.50 19.54
N THR A 70 6.35 -38.30 20.29
CA THR A 70 5.10 -37.86 20.92
C THR A 70 5.35 -36.98 22.15
N GLY A 71 6.39 -37.32 22.94
CA GLY A 71 6.79 -36.56 24.12
C GLY A 71 7.70 -35.37 23.80
N ASN A 72 8.10 -34.69 24.85
CA ASN A 72 9.04 -33.55 24.72
C ASN A 72 10.42 -33.99 24.26
N VAL A 73 11.06 -33.18 23.42
CA VAL A 73 12.40 -33.40 22.91
C VAL A 73 13.36 -32.37 23.50
N THR A 74 14.48 -32.82 24.06
CA THR A 74 15.58 -31.99 24.52
C THR A 74 16.80 -32.25 23.66
N LEU A 75 17.33 -31.22 23.03
CA LEU A 75 18.58 -31.25 22.29
C LEU A 75 19.74 -31.04 23.28
N VAL A 76 20.68 -31.98 23.31
CA VAL A 76 21.77 -31.97 24.32
C VAL A 76 23.17 -31.78 23.73
N ALA A 77 23.34 -31.94 22.40
CA ALA A 77 24.61 -31.66 21.71
C ALA A 77 24.54 -30.41 20.83
N ALA A 78 25.65 -30.01 20.22
CA ALA A 78 25.76 -28.75 19.49
C ALA A 78 25.00 -28.73 18.15
N GLY A 79 24.85 -29.88 17.49
CA GLY A 79 24.12 -30.01 16.23
C GLY A 79 23.65 -31.44 16.03
N GLN A 80 22.41 -31.63 15.61
CA GLN A 80 21.80 -32.92 15.31
C GLN A 80 21.04 -32.83 14.00
N THR A 81 21.08 -33.93 13.23
CA THR A 81 20.29 -34.11 12.02
C THR A 81 19.34 -35.29 12.21
N LEU A 82 18.05 -35.03 12.04
CA LEU A 82 17.04 -36.07 11.90
C LEU A 82 16.68 -36.20 10.42
N ARG A 83 16.85 -37.38 9.88
CA ARG A 83 16.69 -37.64 8.44
C ARG A 83 15.86 -38.88 8.17
N THR A 84 15.02 -38.82 7.15
CA THR A 84 14.39 -39.99 6.53
C THR A 84 14.92 -40.15 5.10
N THR A 85 15.20 -41.38 4.64
CA THR A 85 15.82 -41.65 3.34
C THR A 85 14.84 -42.10 2.26
N SER A 86 13.63 -42.54 2.64
CA SER A 86 12.57 -43.00 1.74
C SER A 86 11.31 -42.16 1.88
N ASN A 87 11.46 -40.84 2.04
CA ASN A 87 10.35 -39.89 2.19
C ASN A 87 9.42 -40.17 3.36
N GLY A 88 9.93 -40.74 4.45
CA GLY A 88 9.20 -40.84 5.71
C GLY A 88 8.99 -39.47 6.34
N ASN A 89 7.95 -39.33 7.15
CA ASN A 89 7.65 -38.11 7.87
C ASN A 89 8.48 -37.99 9.16
N ILE A 90 8.74 -36.74 9.58
CA ILE A 90 9.26 -36.45 10.92
C ILE A 90 8.19 -35.66 11.69
N SER A 91 7.72 -36.19 12.81
CA SER A 91 6.66 -35.56 13.61
C SER A 91 7.05 -35.41 15.08
N PHE A 92 6.75 -34.21 15.61
CA PHE A 92 6.92 -33.86 17.02
C PHE A 92 5.56 -33.46 17.61
N GLY A 93 5.08 -34.23 18.59
CA GLY A 93 3.87 -33.92 19.35
C GLY A 93 4.14 -32.97 20.51
N GLY A 94 5.26 -33.19 21.22
CA GLY A 94 5.70 -32.36 22.34
C GLY A 94 6.58 -31.16 21.96
N THR A 95 7.11 -30.51 22.98
CA THR A 95 8.01 -29.35 22.80
C THR A 95 9.40 -29.78 22.32
N ILE A 96 10.09 -28.89 21.59
CA ILE A 96 11.51 -29.03 21.25
C ILE A 96 12.28 -27.97 22.04
N ALA A 97 13.17 -28.41 22.95
CA ALA A 97 13.99 -27.53 23.79
C ALA A 97 15.49 -27.81 23.59
N GLY A 98 16.33 -26.83 23.92
CA GLY A 98 17.79 -26.94 23.81
C GLY A 98 18.41 -25.60 23.48
N ALA A 99 18.67 -24.77 24.51
CA ALA A 99 19.19 -23.42 24.34
C ALA A 99 20.42 -23.38 23.41
N ALA A 100 20.34 -22.60 22.34
CA ALA A 100 21.36 -22.43 21.30
C ALA A 100 21.80 -23.74 20.60
N LYS A 101 21.09 -24.86 20.79
CA LYS A 101 21.36 -26.11 20.07
C LYS A 101 20.74 -26.08 18.68
N HIS A 102 21.35 -26.78 17.75
CA HIS A 102 20.93 -26.82 16.35
C HIS A 102 20.25 -28.15 16.02
N LEU A 103 19.09 -28.09 15.38
CA LEU A 103 18.37 -29.23 14.83
C LEU A 103 18.13 -29.02 13.33
N ALA A 104 18.69 -29.92 12.54
CA ALA A 104 18.44 -30.00 11.10
C ALA A 104 17.42 -31.12 10.81
N LEU A 105 16.42 -30.82 9.99
CA LEU A 105 15.35 -31.75 9.61
C LEU A 105 15.37 -31.98 8.10
N ASN A 106 15.34 -33.26 7.68
CA ASN A 106 15.40 -33.66 6.28
C ASN A 106 14.52 -34.89 6.01
N THR A 107 13.45 -34.70 5.25
CA THR A 107 12.54 -35.78 4.85
C THR A 107 12.56 -36.04 3.34
N GLY A 108 13.48 -35.41 2.60
CA GLY A 108 13.51 -35.43 1.15
C GLY A 108 12.43 -34.52 0.53
N LEU A 109 12.35 -34.50 -0.78
CA LEU A 109 11.52 -33.54 -1.55
C LEU A 109 10.25 -34.16 -2.17
N THR A 110 10.08 -35.49 -2.11
CA THR A 110 9.01 -36.14 -2.88
C THR A 110 7.68 -36.18 -2.12
N SER A 111 7.64 -36.68 -0.87
CA SER A 111 6.41 -36.80 -0.10
C SER A 111 6.60 -36.69 1.42
N GLY A 112 7.82 -36.77 1.94
CA GLY A 112 8.08 -36.69 3.38
C GLY A 112 7.82 -35.30 3.93
N THR A 113 6.99 -35.20 4.97
CA THR A 113 6.61 -33.94 5.61
C THR A 113 7.21 -33.82 7.03
N ILE A 114 7.32 -32.57 7.49
CA ILE A 114 7.73 -32.25 8.87
C ILE A 114 6.54 -31.62 9.58
N SER A 115 6.13 -32.18 10.71
CA SER A 115 5.06 -31.66 11.56
C SER A 115 5.54 -31.41 12.97
N VAL A 116 5.42 -30.19 13.46
CA VAL A 116 5.80 -29.79 14.82
C VAL A 116 4.57 -29.20 15.49
N THR A 117 3.93 -29.97 16.38
CA THR A 117 2.71 -29.54 17.08
C THR A 117 3.04 -28.75 18.34
N GLY A 118 4.07 -29.18 19.09
CA GLY A 118 4.50 -28.48 20.30
C GLY A 118 5.35 -27.22 20.01
N ALA A 119 5.57 -26.43 21.04
CA ALA A 119 6.41 -25.23 20.92
C ALA A 119 7.88 -25.59 20.68
N VAL A 120 8.56 -24.78 19.89
CA VAL A 120 9.99 -24.89 19.59
C VAL A 120 10.74 -23.77 20.29
N GLY A 121 11.66 -24.11 21.19
CA GLY A 121 12.36 -23.14 22.02
C GLY A 121 11.40 -22.38 22.94
N SER A 122 11.94 -21.41 23.65
CA SER A 122 11.19 -20.46 24.48
C SER A 122 11.97 -19.17 24.62
N ALA A 123 11.36 -18.12 25.15
CA ALA A 123 12.05 -16.87 25.47
C ALA A 123 13.26 -17.14 26.38
N GLY A 124 14.44 -16.71 25.98
CA GLY A 124 15.71 -16.98 26.67
C GLY A 124 16.31 -18.38 26.43
N ASN A 125 15.59 -19.30 25.79
CA ASN A 125 16.07 -20.65 25.45
C ASN A 125 15.78 -20.99 23.98
N ALA A 126 16.04 -20.06 23.08
CA ALA A 126 15.84 -20.22 21.65
C ALA A 126 16.77 -21.29 21.06
N VAL A 127 16.31 -22.03 20.08
CA VAL A 127 17.05 -23.08 19.37
C VAL A 127 17.51 -22.59 18.00
N GLN A 128 18.35 -23.36 17.32
CA GLN A 128 18.63 -23.18 15.89
C GLN A 128 17.88 -24.26 15.11
N ILE A 129 17.17 -23.87 14.06
CA ILE A 129 16.40 -24.82 13.23
C ILE A 129 16.82 -24.67 11.77
N THR A 130 17.07 -25.80 11.11
CA THR A 130 17.24 -25.86 9.65
C THR A 130 16.23 -26.84 9.06
N ILE A 131 15.38 -26.37 8.17
CA ILE A 131 14.60 -27.23 7.28
C ILE A 131 15.45 -27.46 6.03
N SER A 132 16.14 -28.58 6.00
CA SER A 132 17.06 -28.91 4.90
C SER A 132 16.32 -29.30 3.64
N GLN A 133 15.38 -30.26 3.77
CA GLN A 133 14.50 -30.72 2.69
C GLN A 133 13.19 -31.27 3.26
N SER A 134 12.06 -30.96 2.62
CA SER A 134 10.75 -31.55 2.92
C SER A 134 9.78 -31.40 1.74
N ALA A 135 8.72 -32.20 1.71
CA ALA A 135 7.58 -31.95 0.83
C ALA A 135 6.61 -30.92 1.40
N GLY A 136 6.78 -30.54 2.66
CA GLY A 136 6.05 -29.50 3.38
C GLY A 136 6.40 -29.54 4.87
N THR A 137 6.38 -28.38 5.52
CA THR A 137 6.68 -28.26 6.96
C THR A 137 5.62 -27.43 7.66
N THR A 138 5.12 -27.88 8.80
CA THR A 138 4.15 -27.12 9.61
C THR A 138 4.62 -27.02 11.06
N PHE A 139 4.72 -25.79 11.54
CA PHE A 139 4.87 -25.46 12.95
C PHE A 139 3.52 -24.95 13.47
N SER A 140 2.83 -25.75 14.27
CA SER A 140 1.48 -25.44 14.76
C SER A 140 1.47 -24.52 15.97
N SER A 141 2.55 -24.47 16.74
CA SER A 141 2.72 -23.65 17.93
C SER A 141 3.84 -22.62 17.75
N THR A 142 4.20 -21.92 18.81
CA THR A 142 5.25 -20.91 18.80
C THR A 142 6.62 -21.46 18.43
N VAL A 143 7.38 -20.69 17.66
CA VAL A 143 8.78 -20.98 17.33
C VAL A 143 9.64 -19.84 17.86
N ASN A 144 10.60 -20.18 18.74
CA ASN A 144 11.62 -19.26 19.23
C ASN A 144 13.00 -19.77 18.77
N ALA A 145 13.58 -19.11 17.78
CA ALA A 145 14.84 -19.51 17.18
C ALA A 145 15.88 -18.38 17.24
N THR A 146 17.13 -18.72 17.54
CA THR A 146 18.25 -17.79 17.29
C THR A 146 18.53 -17.71 15.79
N THR A 147 18.51 -18.86 15.11
CA THR A 147 18.64 -18.93 13.66
C THR A 147 17.61 -19.90 13.10
N LEU A 148 16.85 -19.46 12.12
CA LEU A 148 15.94 -20.27 11.34
C LEU A 148 16.40 -20.26 9.88
N THR A 149 16.77 -21.43 9.36
CA THR A 149 17.22 -21.60 7.97
C THR A 149 16.22 -22.47 7.21
N LEU A 150 15.68 -21.93 6.13
CA LEU A 150 14.77 -22.61 5.22
C LEU A 150 15.51 -22.84 3.90
N SER A 151 15.90 -24.13 3.65
CA SER A 151 16.80 -24.42 2.52
C SER A 151 16.06 -24.92 1.29
N ASP A 152 15.21 -25.94 1.44
CA ASP A 152 14.50 -26.52 0.29
C ASP A 152 13.22 -27.24 0.72
N THR A 153 12.16 -27.07 -0.07
CA THR A 153 10.93 -27.86 0.06
C THR A 153 10.16 -27.80 -1.27
N THR A 154 9.36 -28.80 -1.55
CA THR A 154 8.48 -28.78 -2.73
C THR A 154 7.10 -28.20 -2.41
N GLY A 155 6.76 -28.04 -1.13
CA GLY A 155 5.49 -27.50 -0.66
C GLY A 155 5.62 -26.16 0.05
N THR A 156 4.91 -25.99 1.15
CA THR A 156 4.89 -24.78 1.96
C THR A 156 5.54 -25.04 3.32
N ILE A 157 6.33 -24.09 3.79
CA ILE A 157 6.77 -24.03 5.19
C ILE A 157 5.84 -23.06 5.91
N THR A 158 5.03 -23.59 6.83
CA THR A 158 3.95 -22.85 7.49
C THR A 158 4.25 -22.68 8.98
N PHE A 159 4.19 -21.46 9.45
CA PHE A 159 4.19 -21.09 10.88
C PHE A 159 2.77 -20.65 11.25
N THR A 160 2.00 -21.56 11.87
CA THR A 160 0.65 -21.24 12.33
C THR A 160 0.68 -20.47 13.65
N GLY A 161 1.60 -20.83 14.56
CA GLY A 161 1.89 -20.06 15.76
C GLY A 161 2.88 -18.91 15.50
N ALA A 162 3.08 -18.06 16.50
CA ALA A 162 3.99 -16.92 16.38
C ALA A 162 5.45 -17.37 16.16
N LEU A 163 6.11 -16.73 15.20
CA LEU A 163 7.53 -16.93 14.88
C LEU A 163 8.38 -15.82 15.47
N THR A 164 9.21 -16.16 16.44
CA THR A 164 10.27 -15.28 16.96
C THR A 164 11.63 -15.81 16.52
N ALA A 165 12.37 -15.05 15.74
CA ALA A 165 13.70 -15.43 15.29
C ALA A 165 14.66 -14.23 15.35
N THR A 166 15.91 -14.48 15.79
CA THR A 166 16.93 -13.44 15.65
C THR A 166 17.34 -13.32 14.18
N THR A 167 17.56 -14.44 13.50
CA THR A 167 17.91 -14.46 12.07
C THR A 167 17.01 -15.46 11.33
N LEU A 168 16.41 -15.01 10.25
CA LEU A 168 15.69 -15.84 9.28
C LEU A 168 16.43 -15.82 7.94
N THR A 169 16.77 -17.01 7.43
CA THR A 169 17.42 -17.18 6.13
C THR A 169 16.56 -18.06 5.23
N THR A 170 16.31 -17.64 4.01
CA THR A 170 15.63 -18.43 2.98
C THR A 170 16.55 -18.66 1.79
N ALA A 171 16.59 -19.88 1.26
CA ALA A 171 17.39 -20.20 0.08
C ALA A 171 16.65 -19.85 -1.22
N VAL A 172 17.43 -19.64 -2.29
CA VAL A 172 16.89 -19.37 -3.65
C VAL A 172 16.35 -20.67 -4.25
N LYS A 173 15.12 -21.04 -3.89
CA LYS A 173 14.42 -22.24 -4.31
C LYS A 173 12.90 -21.96 -4.45
N ALA A 174 12.22 -22.77 -5.25
CA ALA A 174 10.80 -22.60 -5.55
C ALA A 174 9.89 -23.23 -4.49
N TYR A 175 9.91 -22.71 -3.26
CA TYR A 175 9.02 -23.12 -2.19
C TYR A 175 8.26 -21.92 -1.61
N ASN A 176 7.16 -22.23 -0.95
CA ASN A 176 6.32 -21.22 -0.31
C ASN A 176 6.68 -21.07 1.17
N VAL A 177 6.58 -19.85 1.68
CA VAL A 177 6.70 -19.53 3.11
C VAL A 177 5.42 -18.86 3.59
N ALA A 178 4.83 -19.35 4.68
CA ALA A 178 3.64 -18.78 5.29
C ALA A 178 3.88 -18.51 6.78
N ILE A 179 3.93 -17.24 7.16
CA ILE A 179 3.98 -16.77 8.56
C ILE A 179 2.57 -16.28 8.91
N ASN A 180 1.73 -17.23 9.41
CA ASN A 180 0.32 -16.96 9.68
C ASN A 180 0.07 -16.43 11.09
N GLY A 181 0.91 -16.83 12.06
CA GLY A 181 0.79 -16.42 13.45
C GLY A 181 1.47 -15.09 13.79
N GLY A 182 2.03 -14.42 12.80
CA GLY A 182 2.85 -13.23 13.04
C GLY A 182 4.13 -13.55 13.82
N GLY A 183 4.67 -12.55 14.54
CA GLY A 183 5.85 -12.69 15.38
C GLY A 183 6.90 -11.62 15.17
N THR A 184 8.17 -11.93 15.51
CA THR A 184 9.28 -10.95 15.42
C THR A 184 10.53 -11.56 14.82
N ILE A 185 11.05 -10.94 13.78
CA ILE A 185 12.39 -11.22 13.22
C ILE A 185 13.29 -10.03 13.52
N THR A 186 14.39 -10.26 14.27
CA THR A 186 15.22 -9.18 14.81
C THR A 186 16.16 -8.60 13.75
N ASN A 187 16.92 -9.45 13.06
CA ASN A 187 17.84 -9.03 12.02
C ASN A 187 17.09 -8.76 10.70
N ALA A 188 17.70 -8.01 9.79
CA ALA A 188 17.13 -7.77 8.48
C ALA A 188 16.77 -9.10 7.79
N ALA A 189 15.56 -9.21 7.28
CA ALA A 189 15.05 -10.41 6.63
C ALA A 189 14.99 -10.23 5.12
N THR A 190 15.67 -11.11 4.39
CA THR A 190 15.55 -11.19 2.92
C THR A 190 14.91 -12.52 2.55
N PHE A 191 13.73 -12.45 1.89
CA PHE A 191 13.07 -13.63 1.36
C PHE A 191 13.57 -13.90 -0.06
N SER A 192 14.41 -14.93 -0.18
CA SER A 192 15.05 -15.32 -1.44
C SER A 192 14.32 -16.47 -2.17
N ASN A 193 13.33 -17.08 -1.52
CA ASN A 193 12.51 -18.14 -2.14
C ASN A 193 11.71 -17.58 -3.32
N SER A 194 11.62 -18.34 -4.41
CA SER A 194 10.86 -17.91 -5.61
C SER A 194 9.41 -18.42 -5.66
N GLY A 195 8.95 -19.16 -4.64
CA GLY A 195 7.54 -19.45 -4.44
C GLY A 195 6.81 -18.26 -3.80
N THR A 196 5.63 -18.47 -3.23
CA THR A 196 4.88 -17.40 -2.58
C THR A 196 5.39 -17.12 -1.16
N LEU A 197 5.24 -15.86 -0.73
CA LEU A 197 5.37 -15.45 0.66
C LEU A 197 4.00 -15.01 1.19
N THR A 198 3.59 -15.55 2.32
CA THR A 198 2.37 -15.12 3.02
C THR A 198 2.75 -14.57 4.39
N LEU A 199 2.33 -13.35 4.68
CA LEU A 199 2.49 -12.67 5.96
C LEU A 199 1.09 -12.35 6.50
N ALA A 200 0.68 -13.03 7.57
CA ALA A 200 -0.60 -12.78 8.23
C ALA A 200 -0.39 -12.47 9.72
N GLY A 201 -1.43 -11.92 10.35
CA GLY A 201 -1.31 -11.44 11.73
C GLY A 201 -0.43 -10.20 11.85
N THR A 202 0.26 -10.05 12.96
CA THR A 202 1.23 -8.95 13.15
C THR A 202 2.65 -9.50 13.10
N THR A 203 3.40 -9.14 12.05
CA THR A 203 4.80 -9.53 11.90
C THR A 203 5.71 -8.30 11.99
N THR A 204 6.66 -8.32 12.93
CA THR A 204 7.65 -7.28 13.13
C THR A 204 9.00 -7.72 12.56
N PHE A 205 9.51 -6.99 11.59
CA PHE A 205 10.87 -7.13 11.07
C PHE A 205 11.72 -5.98 11.63
N THR A 206 12.31 -6.16 12.81
CA THR A 206 12.94 -5.08 13.56
C THR A 206 13.97 -4.30 12.72
N ALA A 207 14.81 -4.98 11.97
CA ALA A 207 15.82 -4.38 11.10
C ALA A 207 15.39 -4.31 9.61
N GLY A 208 14.08 -4.46 9.32
CA GLY A 208 13.53 -4.34 7.98
C GLY A 208 13.35 -5.66 7.23
N ILE A 209 12.65 -5.57 6.10
CA ILE A 209 12.34 -6.71 5.23
C ILE A 209 12.59 -6.36 3.76
N THR A 210 13.12 -7.33 3.03
CA THR A 210 13.17 -7.35 1.56
C THR A 210 12.50 -8.63 1.05
N ALA A 211 11.43 -8.49 0.29
CA ALA A 211 10.66 -9.59 -0.28
C ALA A 211 10.36 -9.33 -1.76
N THR A 212 11.42 -9.31 -2.58
CA THR A 212 11.34 -9.05 -4.03
C THR A 212 11.53 -10.31 -4.89
N ALA A 213 12.06 -11.39 -4.32
CA ALA A 213 12.26 -12.65 -5.03
C ALA A 213 11.04 -13.59 -5.07
N PRO A 214 10.08 -13.56 -4.12
CA PRO A 214 8.87 -14.38 -4.20
C PRO A 214 8.07 -14.10 -5.48
N SER A 215 7.41 -15.12 -6.02
CA SER A 215 6.52 -14.95 -7.19
C SER A 215 5.28 -14.11 -6.88
N GLN A 216 4.89 -14.02 -5.60
CA GLN A 216 3.81 -13.21 -5.07
C GLN A 216 3.98 -13.03 -3.57
N VAL A 217 3.62 -11.87 -3.05
CA VAL A 217 3.54 -11.63 -1.61
C VAL A 217 2.07 -11.42 -1.21
N ASN A 218 1.56 -12.28 -0.33
CA ASN A 218 0.22 -12.18 0.26
C ASN A 218 0.34 -11.53 1.63
N ILE A 219 -0.43 -10.47 1.89
CA ILE A 219 -0.39 -9.77 3.18
C ILE A 219 -1.79 -9.69 3.77
N GLY A 220 -1.89 -10.06 5.06
CA GLY A 220 -3.10 -9.88 5.84
C GLY A 220 -2.77 -9.50 7.29
N GLY A 221 -3.20 -8.32 7.73
CA GLY A 221 -2.88 -7.80 9.07
C GLY A 221 -1.77 -6.76 9.05
N THR A 222 -0.79 -6.87 9.95
CA THR A 222 0.24 -5.82 10.11
C THR A 222 1.63 -6.33 9.76
N VAL A 223 2.33 -5.62 8.86
CA VAL A 223 3.77 -5.78 8.63
C VAL A 223 4.45 -4.51 9.10
N GLN A 224 5.38 -4.65 10.04
CA GLN A 224 6.05 -3.47 10.60
C GLN A 224 7.55 -3.65 10.79
N SER A 225 8.26 -2.54 10.82
CA SER A 225 9.69 -2.47 11.17
C SER A 225 9.94 -1.37 12.20
N THR A 226 11.16 -1.35 12.77
CA THR A 226 11.57 -0.33 13.73
C THR A 226 12.47 0.69 13.04
N ASN A 227 11.88 1.72 12.43
CA ASN A 227 12.60 2.79 11.74
C ASN A 227 13.52 2.32 10.62
N THR A 228 13.16 1.22 9.96
CA THR A 228 13.95 0.61 8.88
C THR A 228 13.08 0.32 7.68
N ALA A 229 13.70 0.15 6.51
CA ALA A 229 12.96 0.00 5.26
C ALA A 229 12.14 -1.29 5.19
N ILE A 230 10.96 -1.19 4.57
CA ILE A 230 10.10 -2.30 4.16
C ILE A 230 10.02 -2.28 2.65
N SER A 231 10.59 -3.28 1.98
CA SER A 231 10.58 -3.43 0.53
C SER A 231 9.83 -4.72 0.15
N ILE A 232 8.68 -4.58 -0.48
CA ILE A 232 7.80 -5.70 -0.84
C ILE A 232 7.50 -5.63 -2.33
N GLY A 233 7.74 -6.74 -3.01
CA GLY A 233 7.53 -6.86 -4.44
C GLY A 233 8.55 -6.11 -5.30
N ASP A 234 8.53 -6.42 -6.57
CA ASP A 234 9.19 -5.70 -7.66
C ASP A 234 8.28 -5.75 -8.90
N SER A 235 8.77 -5.35 -10.07
CA SER A 235 7.97 -5.34 -11.30
C SER A 235 7.39 -6.72 -11.69
N GLY A 236 7.96 -7.81 -11.19
CA GLY A 236 7.53 -9.20 -11.42
C GLY A 236 6.81 -9.84 -10.22
N THR A 237 6.81 -9.18 -9.07
CA THR A 237 6.29 -9.73 -7.80
C THR A 237 5.10 -8.89 -7.32
N PRO A 238 3.86 -9.29 -7.63
CA PRO A 238 2.66 -8.63 -7.14
C PRO A 238 2.48 -8.81 -5.63
N THR A 239 1.86 -7.82 -4.99
CA THR A 239 1.37 -7.88 -3.61
C THR A 239 -0.14 -8.06 -3.62
N VAL A 240 -0.66 -9.03 -2.88
CA VAL A 240 -2.11 -9.27 -2.74
C VAL A 240 -2.53 -9.11 -1.28
N LEU A 241 -3.47 -8.22 -1.04
CA LEU A 241 -4.06 -8.01 0.28
C LEU A 241 -5.15 -9.04 0.53
N THR A 242 -4.96 -9.91 1.52
CA THR A 242 -5.93 -10.96 1.87
C THR A 242 -6.95 -10.51 2.92
N THR A 243 -6.59 -9.52 3.73
CA THR A 243 -7.44 -8.83 4.71
C THR A 243 -7.00 -7.38 4.83
N THR A 244 -7.69 -6.58 5.65
CA THR A 244 -7.23 -5.23 6.01
C THR A 244 -5.77 -5.25 6.43
N THR A 245 -4.95 -4.44 5.78
CA THR A 245 -3.50 -4.46 5.90
C THR A 245 -2.97 -3.11 6.35
N THR A 246 -2.05 -3.16 7.31
CA THR A 246 -1.24 -2.01 7.73
C THR A 246 0.24 -2.33 7.50
N ILE A 247 0.95 -1.45 6.81
CA ILE A 247 2.41 -1.51 6.68
C ILE A 247 2.99 -0.28 7.39
N SER A 248 3.89 -0.50 8.35
CA SER A 248 4.42 0.57 9.20
C SER A 248 5.94 0.48 9.32
N ALA A 249 6.64 1.47 8.81
CA ALA A 249 8.12 1.49 8.79
C ALA A 249 8.75 2.49 9.78
N GLY A 250 7.93 3.20 10.59
CA GLY A 250 8.45 4.28 11.43
C GLY A 250 9.07 5.38 10.57
N SER A 251 10.37 5.66 10.72
CA SER A 251 11.11 6.58 9.86
C SER A 251 11.76 5.91 8.64
N GLY A 252 11.64 4.59 8.49
CA GLY A 252 12.12 3.87 7.31
C GLY A 252 11.19 4.03 6.11
N ASP A 253 11.71 3.82 4.91
CA ASP A 253 10.94 3.90 3.69
C ASP A 253 10.02 2.66 3.52
N ILE A 254 8.88 2.85 2.84
CA ILE A 254 8.02 1.76 2.36
C ILE A 254 8.10 1.75 0.84
N THR A 255 8.49 0.62 0.26
CA THR A 255 8.45 0.42 -1.18
C THR A 255 7.54 -0.77 -1.52
N LEU A 256 6.46 -0.49 -2.25
CA LEU A 256 5.64 -1.49 -2.90
C LEU A 256 6.04 -1.51 -4.39
N GLY A 257 6.94 -2.46 -4.73
CA GLY A 257 7.64 -2.46 -6.02
C GLY A 257 6.79 -2.98 -7.19
N GLY A 258 5.86 -3.90 -6.92
CA GLY A 258 4.93 -4.48 -7.88
C GLY A 258 3.53 -3.88 -7.84
N THR A 259 2.59 -4.50 -8.54
CA THR A 259 1.16 -4.18 -8.38
C THR A 259 0.70 -4.52 -6.97
N VAL A 260 -0.29 -3.77 -6.48
CA VAL A 260 -0.96 -4.04 -5.20
C VAL A 260 -2.42 -4.28 -5.47
N ASP A 261 -2.90 -5.48 -5.21
CA ASP A 261 -4.26 -5.91 -5.51
C ASP A 261 -4.95 -6.49 -4.26
N GLY A 262 -6.26 -6.69 -4.33
CA GLY A 262 -7.07 -7.25 -3.24
C GLY A 262 -8.28 -6.37 -2.93
N THR A 263 -9.28 -6.92 -2.25
CA THR A 263 -10.55 -6.23 -1.92
C THR A 263 -10.56 -5.74 -0.46
N SER A 264 -9.41 -5.28 0.04
CA SER A 264 -9.22 -4.90 1.44
C SER A 264 -8.65 -3.48 1.57
N ALA A 265 -8.72 -2.92 2.76
CA ALA A 265 -8.14 -1.61 3.05
C ALA A 265 -6.60 -1.72 3.20
N LEU A 266 -5.90 -0.69 2.73
CA LEU A 266 -4.45 -0.54 2.90
C LEU A 266 -4.13 0.76 3.63
N THR A 267 -3.37 0.63 4.71
CA THR A 267 -2.81 1.77 5.45
C THR A 267 -1.28 1.70 5.40
N LEU A 268 -0.65 2.80 5.00
CA LEU A 268 0.81 2.92 4.89
C LEU A 268 1.28 4.01 5.86
N ASN A 269 2.08 3.61 6.84
CA ASN A 269 2.57 4.50 7.89
C ASN A 269 4.10 4.59 7.84
N SER A 270 4.61 5.70 7.36
CA SER A 270 6.04 6.01 7.35
C SER A 270 6.26 7.52 7.44
N THR A 271 7.25 7.94 8.21
CA THR A 271 7.75 9.33 8.15
C THR A 271 8.91 9.48 7.16
N GLY A 272 9.34 8.39 6.52
CA GLY A 272 10.21 8.38 5.34
C GLY A 272 9.40 8.48 4.04
N THR A 273 9.92 7.85 2.99
CA THR A 273 9.26 7.85 1.67
C THR A 273 8.43 6.58 1.48
N THR A 274 7.16 6.76 1.12
CA THR A 274 6.28 5.68 0.66
C THR A 274 6.23 5.68 -0.87
N THR A 275 6.72 4.63 -1.51
CA THR A 275 6.77 4.52 -2.98
C THR A 275 5.81 3.44 -3.48
N LEU A 276 4.86 3.83 -4.32
CA LEU A 276 3.97 2.95 -5.06
C LEU A 276 4.50 2.81 -6.49
N SER A 277 5.30 1.76 -6.75
CA SER A 277 5.98 1.60 -8.04
C SER A 277 5.09 0.97 -9.11
N GLY A 278 4.17 0.10 -8.71
CA GLY A 278 3.18 -0.53 -9.58
C GLY A 278 1.79 0.07 -9.41
N ALA A 279 0.85 -0.33 -10.28
CA ALA A 279 -0.55 0.03 -10.15
C ALA A 279 -1.16 -0.55 -8.87
N VAL A 280 -2.03 0.23 -8.22
CA VAL A 280 -2.74 -0.17 -7.01
C VAL A 280 -4.21 -0.40 -7.33
N GLY A 281 -4.74 -1.58 -7.02
CA GLY A 281 -6.13 -1.97 -7.26
C GLY A 281 -6.49 -2.06 -8.76
N GLY A 282 -5.50 -2.30 -9.63
CA GLY A 282 -5.66 -2.25 -11.08
C GLY A 282 -6.22 -3.52 -11.72
N GLY A 283 -6.19 -4.66 -11.03
CA GLY A 283 -6.73 -5.93 -11.53
C GLY A 283 -8.26 -5.93 -11.64
N VAL A 284 -8.81 -6.85 -12.41
CA VAL A 284 -10.27 -7.00 -12.53
C VAL A 284 -10.85 -7.49 -11.18
N GLY A 285 -11.74 -6.70 -10.58
CA GLY A 285 -12.35 -7.03 -9.30
C GLY A 285 -11.42 -6.92 -8.09
N THR A 286 -10.27 -6.27 -8.22
CA THR A 286 -9.23 -6.18 -7.19
C THR A 286 -9.02 -4.76 -6.64
N ALA A 287 -9.95 -3.85 -6.90
CA ALA A 287 -9.91 -2.50 -6.30
C ALA A 287 -9.86 -2.60 -4.77
N LEU A 288 -8.92 -1.90 -4.14
CA LEU A 288 -8.86 -1.82 -2.68
C LEU A 288 -10.13 -1.18 -2.12
N THR A 289 -10.53 -1.53 -0.91
CA THR A 289 -11.66 -0.82 -0.27
C THR A 289 -11.29 0.61 0.08
N SER A 290 -10.05 0.86 0.49
CA SER A 290 -9.52 2.20 0.72
C SER A 290 -7.99 2.19 0.69
N LEU A 291 -7.40 3.37 0.47
CA LEU A 291 -5.97 3.61 0.66
C LEU A 291 -5.79 4.81 1.60
N THR A 292 -4.93 4.66 2.58
CA THR A 292 -4.55 5.76 3.49
C THR A 292 -3.04 5.80 3.65
N THR A 293 -2.44 6.98 3.43
CA THR A 293 -1.08 7.28 3.87
C THR A 293 -1.13 8.23 5.07
N ASN A 294 -0.19 8.09 6.01
CA ASN A 294 -0.12 8.97 7.18
C ASN A 294 0.35 10.39 6.79
N ALA A 295 0.35 11.28 7.75
CA ALA A 295 1.02 12.58 7.64
C ALA A 295 2.50 12.47 8.09
N SER A 296 3.36 13.35 7.58
CA SER A 296 4.76 13.54 8.02
C SER A 296 5.83 12.76 7.25
N GLY A 297 5.49 12.06 6.17
CA GLY A 297 6.41 11.45 5.21
C GLY A 297 6.35 12.10 3.83
N THR A 298 6.55 11.30 2.82
CA THR A 298 6.33 11.65 1.40
C THR A 298 5.75 10.44 0.68
N THR A 299 4.73 10.63 -0.14
CA THR A 299 4.16 9.58 -0.99
C THR A 299 4.54 9.81 -2.44
N VAL A 300 5.16 8.81 -3.08
CA VAL A 300 5.57 8.84 -4.50
C VAL A 300 4.72 7.84 -5.28
N ILE A 301 4.01 8.30 -6.31
CA ILE A 301 3.18 7.45 -7.18
C ILE A 301 3.88 7.32 -8.54
N ASN A 302 4.55 6.18 -8.75
CA ASN A 302 5.23 5.83 -9.99
C ASN A 302 4.41 4.89 -10.87
N GLY A 303 3.49 4.13 -10.26
CA GLY A 303 2.68 3.11 -10.95
C GLY A 303 1.53 3.66 -11.82
N GLY A 304 1.33 4.98 -11.81
CA GLY A 304 0.38 5.68 -12.70
C GLY A 304 -1.10 5.41 -12.44
N SER A 305 -1.47 4.54 -11.50
CA SER A 305 -2.87 4.22 -11.20
C SER A 305 -3.08 3.83 -9.75
N VAL A 306 -4.13 4.42 -9.13
CA VAL A 306 -4.68 3.96 -7.83
C VAL A 306 -6.19 3.85 -7.96
N LYS A 307 -6.73 2.65 -7.71
CA LYS A 307 -8.15 2.38 -7.77
C LYS A 307 -8.64 1.80 -6.45
N THR A 308 -9.65 2.43 -5.88
CA THR A 308 -10.33 1.94 -4.68
C THR A 308 -11.83 1.85 -4.93
N SER A 309 -12.53 1.06 -4.14
CA SER A 309 -13.98 1.08 -4.11
C SER A 309 -14.50 2.21 -3.19
N GLY A 310 -13.73 2.65 -2.21
CA GLY A 310 -14.04 3.74 -1.28
C GLY A 310 -12.95 4.82 -1.29
N THR A 311 -12.69 5.44 -0.14
CA THR A 311 -11.83 6.62 0.00
C THR A 311 -10.35 6.37 -0.33
N GLN A 312 -9.70 7.44 -0.83
CA GLN A 312 -8.23 7.56 -0.90
C GLN A 312 -7.82 8.78 -0.07
N THR A 313 -7.00 8.58 0.94
CA THR A 313 -6.49 9.67 1.78
C THR A 313 -4.98 9.71 1.71
N TYR A 314 -4.45 10.81 1.18
CA TYR A 314 -3.03 11.09 1.13
C TYR A 314 -2.71 12.13 2.20
N GLY A 315 -2.23 11.67 3.37
CA GLY A 315 -1.83 12.56 4.46
C GLY A 315 -0.51 13.28 4.19
N ASP A 316 0.37 12.62 3.44
CA ASP A 316 1.69 13.10 3.06
C ASP A 316 1.67 14.05 1.85
N PRO A 317 2.73 14.86 1.64
CA PRO A 317 3.05 15.41 0.33
C PRO A 317 3.12 14.32 -0.74
N VAL A 318 2.40 14.52 -1.84
CA VAL A 318 2.36 13.58 -2.97
C VAL A 318 3.25 14.06 -4.11
N THR A 319 4.09 13.17 -4.62
CA THR A 319 4.87 13.37 -5.83
C THR A 319 4.42 12.40 -6.91
N LEU A 320 4.01 12.92 -8.06
CA LEU A 320 3.65 12.13 -9.22
C LEU A 320 4.91 11.85 -10.06
N GLY A 321 5.40 10.60 -10.08
CA GLY A 321 6.52 10.17 -10.92
C GLY A 321 6.08 9.73 -12.32
N ALA A 322 4.77 9.51 -12.53
CA ALA A 322 4.15 9.20 -13.80
C ALA A 322 2.83 9.96 -13.97
N ALA A 323 2.29 10.01 -15.18
CA ALA A 323 0.91 10.43 -15.38
C ALA A 323 -0.01 9.51 -14.59
N THR A 324 -0.84 10.08 -13.70
CA THR A 324 -1.54 9.32 -12.67
C THR A 324 -3.05 9.42 -12.83
N THR A 325 -3.71 8.27 -12.76
CA THR A 325 -5.18 8.15 -12.69
C THR A 325 -5.59 7.64 -11.32
N LEU A 326 -6.42 8.42 -10.62
CA LEU A 326 -7.02 8.03 -9.35
C LEU A 326 -8.51 7.78 -9.57
N THR A 327 -9.01 6.63 -9.12
CA THR A 327 -10.41 6.26 -9.33
C THR A 327 -11.01 5.73 -8.03
N THR A 328 -12.19 6.26 -7.67
CA THR A 328 -13.08 5.63 -6.70
C THR A 328 -14.30 5.08 -7.45
N ALA A 329 -14.69 3.83 -7.17
CA ALA A 329 -15.67 3.11 -7.98
C ALA A 329 -17.11 3.19 -7.45
N VAL A 330 -17.39 3.98 -6.43
CA VAL A 330 -18.64 3.88 -5.69
C VAL A 330 -19.69 4.92 -6.07
N THR A 331 -20.95 4.48 -5.99
CA THR A 331 -22.17 5.25 -6.17
C THR A 331 -22.72 5.82 -4.85
N GLY A 332 -21.97 5.69 -3.73
CA GLY A 332 -22.39 6.11 -2.38
C GLY A 332 -21.92 7.52 -2.00
N ALA A 333 -22.69 8.16 -1.11
CA ALA A 333 -22.25 9.40 -0.47
C ALA A 333 -21.07 9.09 0.47
N GLY A 334 -19.93 9.80 0.32
CA GLY A 334 -18.79 9.71 1.23
C GLY A 334 -17.47 9.23 0.62
N ASP A 335 -17.44 8.84 -0.66
CA ASP A 335 -16.18 8.45 -1.31
C ASP A 335 -15.42 9.67 -1.79
N THR A 336 -14.35 9.97 -1.10
CA THR A 336 -13.52 11.14 -1.34
C THR A 336 -12.10 10.75 -1.71
N ILE A 337 -11.48 11.56 -2.55
CA ILE A 337 -10.03 11.56 -2.75
C ILE A 337 -9.50 12.82 -2.09
N VAL A 338 -8.75 12.67 -1.01
CA VAL A 338 -8.27 13.77 -0.17
C VAL A 338 -6.75 13.84 -0.23
N PHE A 339 -6.27 15.02 -0.60
CA PHE A 339 -4.86 15.40 -0.46
C PHE A 339 -4.76 16.39 0.70
N SER A 340 -4.30 15.92 1.85
CA SER A 340 -4.15 16.77 3.05
C SER A 340 -2.89 17.64 3.01
N SER A 341 -2.01 17.40 2.05
CA SER A 341 -0.75 18.12 1.86
C SER A 341 -0.54 18.45 0.36
N THR A 342 0.67 18.85 -0.01
CA THR A 342 0.99 19.31 -1.38
C THR A 342 0.93 18.16 -2.39
N VAL A 343 0.64 18.53 -3.66
CA VAL A 343 0.72 17.61 -4.81
C VAL A 343 1.62 18.23 -5.87
N ASN A 344 2.69 17.52 -6.25
CA ASN A 344 3.67 17.99 -7.21
C ASN A 344 4.02 16.91 -8.25
N SER A 345 4.56 17.32 -9.40
CA SER A 345 5.29 16.40 -10.28
C SER A 345 6.70 16.11 -9.75
N ASP A 346 7.35 15.10 -10.29
CA ASP A 346 8.73 14.68 -9.93
C ASP A 346 9.82 15.67 -10.38
N GLY A 347 9.47 16.70 -11.10
CA GLY A 347 10.39 17.75 -11.59
C GLY A 347 11.02 17.45 -12.95
N ALA A 348 10.98 16.23 -13.45
CA ALA A 348 11.52 15.88 -14.77
C ALA A 348 10.59 16.35 -15.89
N THR A 349 9.28 16.12 -15.73
CA THR A 349 8.22 16.58 -16.65
C THR A 349 6.94 16.83 -15.86
N ALA A 350 6.10 17.73 -16.34
CA ALA A 350 4.78 17.95 -15.76
C ALA A 350 3.89 16.71 -15.96
N ARG A 351 3.45 16.07 -14.87
CA ARG A 351 2.65 14.86 -14.89
C ARG A 351 1.18 15.19 -14.87
N ASN A 352 0.40 14.55 -15.74
CA ASN A 352 -1.05 14.67 -15.75
C ASN A 352 -1.65 13.98 -14.52
N LEU A 353 -2.72 14.58 -13.99
CA LEU A 353 -3.52 14.01 -12.91
C LEU A 353 -4.96 13.89 -13.37
N THR A 354 -5.43 12.66 -13.56
CA THR A 354 -6.81 12.35 -13.89
C THR A 354 -7.49 11.76 -12.66
N ILE A 355 -8.62 12.33 -12.25
CA ILE A 355 -9.37 11.85 -11.09
C ILE A 355 -10.81 11.58 -11.53
N THR A 356 -11.30 10.38 -11.19
CA THR A 356 -12.68 9.97 -11.44
C THR A 356 -13.32 9.49 -10.15
N THR A 357 -14.38 10.14 -9.72
CA THR A 357 -15.19 9.74 -8.57
C THR A 357 -16.57 9.26 -9.03
N GLY A 358 -17.06 8.19 -8.41
CA GLY A 358 -18.23 7.45 -8.90
C GLY A 358 -19.61 8.05 -8.64
N GLY A 359 -19.76 9.18 -7.96
CA GLY A 359 -21.05 9.71 -7.54
C GLY A 359 -21.22 11.23 -7.68
N ASN A 360 -22.44 11.70 -7.42
CA ASN A 360 -22.78 13.13 -7.49
C ASN A 360 -22.30 13.96 -6.29
N THR A 361 -21.85 13.32 -5.22
CA THR A 361 -21.40 13.96 -3.98
C THR A 361 -20.00 13.59 -3.52
N PRO A 362 -19.30 12.59 -4.08
CA PRO A 362 -17.88 12.37 -3.75
C PRO A 362 -17.04 13.54 -4.25
N THR A 363 -16.25 14.09 -3.36
CA THR A 363 -15.40 15.25 -3.62
C THR A 363 -13.94 14.86 -3.81
N VAL A 364 -13.28 15.56 -4.71
CA VAL A 364 -11.83 15.63 -4.76
C VAL A 364 -11.44 16.85 -3.94
N ARG A 365 -10.70 16.64 -2.85
CA ARG A 365 -10.30 17.73 -1.95
C ARG A 365 -8.79 17.93 -1.95
N PHE A 366 -8.39 19.18 -2.15
CA PHE A 366 -7.01 19.61 -2.01
C PHE A 366 -6.90 20.59 -0.84
N ASP A 367 -6.29 20.16 0.27
CA ASP A 367 -6.01 21.01 1.43
C ASP A 367 -4.62 21.66 1.34
N GLY A 368 -3.74 21.12 0.50
CA GLY A 368 -2.40 21.63 0.26
C GLY A 368 -2.20 22.18 -1.16
N VAL A 369 -1.12 22.93 -1.34
CA VAL A 369 -0.78 23.58 -2.62
C VAL A 369 -0.56 22.53 -3.72
N VAL A 370 -1.14 22.77 -4.90
CA VAL A 370 -0.98 21.92 -6.08
C VAL A 370 0.00 22.59 -7.07
N GLY A 371 1.04 21.85 -7.44
CA GLY A 371 2.09 22.33 -8.34
C GLY A 371 2.98 23.43 -7.76
N GLY A 372 3.04 23.51 -6.42
CA GLY A 372 3.75 24.58 -5.72
C GLY A 372 5.25 24.60 -5.98
N THR A 373 5.89 23.44 -6.08
CA THR A 373 7.31 23.30 -6.40
C THR A 373 7.49 22.93 -7.88
N ASN A 374 6.85 21.85 -8.30
CA ASN A 374 6.90 21.33 -9.67
C ASN A 374 5.48 21.26 -10.23
N PRO A 375 5.16 22.02 -11.29
CA PRO A 375 3.82 22.06 -11.85
C PRO A 375 3.33 20.69 -12.29
N LEU A 376 2.03 20.48 -12.19
CA LEU A 376 1.37 19.35 -12.84
C LEU A 376 1.16 19.62 -14.34
N GLY A 377 0.95 18.56 -15.10
CA GLY A 377 0.37 18.62 -16.43
C GLY A 377 -1.12 18.99 -16.36
N ALA A 378 -1.93 18.46 -17.24
CA ALA A 378 -3.37 18.63 -17.18
C ALA A 378 -3.96 17.97 -15.93
N ILE A 379 -4.83 18.70 -15.24
CA ILE A 379 -5.68 18.17 -14.16
C ILE A 379 -7.09 18.00 -14.71
N ALA A 380 -7.59 16.76 -14.73
CA ALA A 380 -8.94 16.44 -15.17
C ALA A 380 -9.70 15.75 -14.05
N ILE A 381 -10.80 16.35 -13.59
CA ILE A 381 -11.62 15.86 -12.51
C ILE A 381 -13.03 15.53 -13.03
N THR A 382 -13.38 14.26 -13.06
CA THR A 382 -14.76 13.80 -13.23
C THR A 382 -15.34 13.61 -11.83
N GLY A 383 -16.10 14.60 -11.36
CA GLY A 383 -16.64 14.71 -10.01
C GLY A 383 -16.61 16.14 -9.50
N ALA A 384 -16.89 16.32 -8.22
CA ALA A 384 -16.84 17.61 -7.55
C ALA A 384 -15.42 17.96 -7.07
N LEU A 385 -15.07 19.24 -7.07
CA LEU A 385 -13.81 19.78 -6.57
C LEU A 385 -14.06 20.62 -5.31
N ASP A 386 -13.30 20.38 -4.26
CA ASP A 386 -13.15 21.23 -3.08
C ASP A 386 -11.68 21.65 -2.96
N LEU A 387 -11.36 22.86 -3.41
CA LEU A 387 -10.02 23.42 -3.42
C LEU A 387 -9.88 24.37 -2.23
N ASN A 388 -9.21 23.92 -1.16
CA ASN A 388 -8.94 24.72 0.04
C ASN A 388 -7.58 25.44 0.00
N ALA A 389 -6.77 25.16 -1.02
CA ALA A 389 -5.45 25.73 -1.24
C ALA A 389 -5.36 26.33 -2.66
N ILE A 390 -4.16 26.66 -3.11
CA ILE A 390 -3.93 27.23 -4.44
C ILE A 390 -3.43 26.17 -5.44
N ILE A 391 -3.76 26.36 -6.72
CA ILE A 391 -3.09 25.68 -7.84
C ILE A 391 -2.14 26.70 -8.48
N GLN A 392 -0.93 26.81 -7.94
CA GLN A 392 0.05 27.80 -8.35
C GLN A 392 1.43 27.49 -7.80
N LYS A 393 2.50 27.82 -8.53
CA LYS A 393 3.86 27.78 -7.97
C LYS A 393 4.00 28.77 -6.80
N THR A 394 4.64 28.32 -5.74
CA THR A 394 4.87 29.14 -4.54
C THR A 394 5.93 30.23 -4.75
N THR A 395 6.79 30.07 -5.76
CA THR A 395 7.78 31.07 -6.17
C THR A 395 7.48 31.57 -7.58
N GLY A 396 7.37 32.89 -7.74
CA GLY A 396 7.21 33.54 -9.04
C GLY A 396 5.78 33.58 -9.60
N SER A 397 4.77 33.15 -8.83
CA SER A 397 3.34 33.20 -9.20
C SER A 397 3.03 32.64 -10.60
N THR A 398 3.74 31.58 -11.00
CA THR A 398 3.55 30.90 -12.28
C THR A 398 2.58 29.70 -12.15
N ALA A 399 2.21 29.10 -13.29
CA ALA A 399 1.25 28.00 -13.31
C ALA A 399 1.60 26.85 -12.36
N GLY A 400 0.61 26.38 -11.61
CA GLY A 400 0.69 25.15 -10.82
C GLY A 400 0.25 23.92 -11.62
N ALA A 401 -0.48 24.12 -12.73
CA ALA A 401 -0.88 23.09 -13.68
C ALA A 401 -0.95 23.66 -15.10
N THR A 402 -0.87 22.79 -16.12
CA THR A 402 -1.01 23.24 -17.52
C THR A 402 -2.46 23.49 -17.93
N SER A 403 -3.43 22.82 -17.28
CA SER A 403 -4.86 23.08 -17.44
C SER A 403 -5.65 22.48 -16.27
N LEU A 404 -6.88 22.94 -16.07
CA LEU A 404 -7.83 22.38 -15.12
C LEU A 404 -9.19 22.18 -15.78
N THR A 405 -9.74 20.97 -15.70
CA THR A 405 -11.12 20.67 -16.13
C THR A 405 -11.87 19.96 -15.00
N VAL A 406 -13.03 20.49 -14.62
CA VAL A 406 -13.89 19.90 -13.59
C VAL A 406 -15.29 19.73 -14.15
N SER A 407 -15.81 18.49 -14.10
CA SER A 407 -17.15 18.20 -14.62
C SER A 407 -18.27 18.48 -13.61
N GLY A 408 -18.00 18.30 -12.32
CA GLY A 408 -18.97 18.49 -11.23
C GLY A 408 -18.92 19.90 -10.64
N ILE A 409 -19.58 20.08 -9.50
CA ILE A 409 -19.54 21.34 -8.75
C ILE A 409 -18.12 21.64 -8.28
N SER A 410 -17.79 22.92 -8.16
CA SER A 410 -16.46 23.38 -7.72
C SER A 410 -16.59 24.38 -6.59
N ASN A 411 -15.90 24.14 -5.48
CA ASN A 411 -15.66 25.11 -4.42
C ASN A 411 -14.21 25.60 -4.54
N LEU A 412 -14.01 26.89 -4.82
CA LEU A 412 -12.69 27.48 -5.02
C LEU A 412 -12.31 28.38 -3.85
N GLY A 413 -11.64 27.80 -2.85
CA GLY A 413 -11.09 28.50 -1.70
C GLY A 413 -9.68 29.11 -1.95
N GLY A 414 -9.08 28.88 -3.10
CA GLY A 414 -7.77 29.40 -3.50
C GLY A 414 -7.71 29.85 -4.95
N ASP A 415 -6.62 30.53 -5.31
CA ASP A 415 -6.34 30.96 -6.69
C ASP A 415 -6.01 29.75 -7.57
N VAL A 416 -6.39 29.85 -8.85
CA VAL A 416 -6.06 28.82 -9.84
C VAL A 416 -5.26 29.46 -10.98
N ASN A 417 -4.02 29.02 -11.15
CA ASN A 417 -3.13 29.50 -12.20
C ASN A 417 -2.74 28.36 -13.15
N THR A 418 -3.25 28.45 -14.38
CA THR A 418 -2.93 27.59 -15.51
C THR A 418 -2.34 28.42 -16.67
N THR A 419 -1.38 29.32 -16.37
CA THR A 419 -0.79 30.19 -17.38
C THR A 419 -0.39 29.40 -18.63
N GLY A 420 -0.91 29.84 -19.80
CA GLY A 420 -0.72 29.14 -21.07
C GLY A 420 -1.74 28.02 -21.35
N GLY A 421 -2.65 27.70 -20.41
CA GLY A 421 -3.69 26.70 -20.55
C GLY A 421 -5.09 27.17 -20.19
N ILE A 422 -6.05 26.29 -20.27
CA ILE A 422 -7.47 26.58 -20.05
C ILE A 422 -7.91 26.14 -18.65
N GLN A 423 -9.00 26.77 -18.18
CA GLN A 423 -9.79 26.27 -17.06
C GLN A 423 -11.23 26.07 -17.52
N THR A 424 -11.81 24.91 -17.23
CA THR A 424 -13.20 24.59 -17.59
C THR A 424 -13.94 24.06 -16.38
N TYR A 425 -15.02 24.75 -16.00
CA TYR A 425 -15.93 24.39 -14.94
C TYR A 425 -17.30 24.11 -15.55
N THR A 426 -17.68 22.83 -15.62
CA THR A 426 -18.98 22.42 -16.20
C THR A 426 -20.12 22.55 -15.21
N GLY A 427 -19.86 22.16 -13.95
CA GLY A 427 -20.82 22.30 -12.84
C GLY A 427 -20.84 23.71 -12.24
N ALA A 428 -21.72 23.91 -11.26
CA ALA A 428 -21.80 25.17 -10.53
C ALA A 428 -20.48 25.46 -9.77
N VAL A 429 -20.05 26.71 -9.79
CA VAL A 429 -18.86 27.18 -9.09
C VAL A 429 -19.26 28.03 -7.89
N THR A 430 -18.68 27.74 -6.74
CA THR A 430 -18.71 28.65 -5.58
C THR A 430 -17.31 29.11 -5.29
N VAL A 431 -17.09 30.42 -5.21
CA VAL A 431 -15.84 30.99 -4.74
C VAL A 431 -15.95 31.22 -3.23
N SER A 432 -14.94 30.81 -2.46
CA SER A 432 -14.99 30.84 -1.00
C SER A 432 -13.71 31.42 -0.38
N GLY A 433 -13.75 31.66 0.95
CA GLY A 433 -12.66 32.20 1.73
C GLY A 433 -12.80 33.70 2.02
N THR A 434 -11.72 34.36 2.47
CA THR A 434 -11.78 35.70 3.05
C THR A 434 -11.16 36.79 2.19
N GLY A 435 -10.60 36.49 1.02
CA GLY A 435 -9.93 37.47 0.15
C GLY A 435 -10.31 37.32 -1.32
N PRO A 436 -9.92 38.27 -2.18
CA PRO A 436 -10.15 38.17 -3.62
C PRO A 436 -9.57 36.87 -4.18
N ARG A 437 -10.18 36.34 -5.25
CA ARG A 437 -9.67 35.18 -5.99
C ARG A 437 -9.32 35.58 -7.41
N THR A 438 -8.25 34.93 -7.90
CA THR A 438 -7.79 35.13 -9.28
C THR A 438 -7.77 33.77 -10.00
N LEU A 439 -8.42 33.72 -11.14
CA LEU A 439 -8.32 32.60 -12.08
C LEU A 439 -7.45 33.06 -13.26
N THR A 440 -6.29 32.44 -13.44
CA THR A 440 -5.32 32.82 -14.47
C THR A 440 -5.16 31.71 -15.50
N GLY A 441 -5.39 32.01 -16.76
CA GLY A 441 -5.25 31.09 -17.88
C GLY A 441 -5.49 31.74 -19.24
N THR A 442 -5.38 30.97 -20.33
CA THR A 442 -5.69 31.50 -21.67
C THR A 442 -7.19 31.76 -21.83
N THR A 443 -8.03 30.85 -21.34
CA THR A 443 -9.48 30.99 -21.33
C THR A 443 -10.04 30.30 -20.08
N ILE A 444 -10.91 31.00 -19.36
CA ILE A 444 -11.65 30.48 -18.22
C ILE A 444 -13.11 30.34 -18.63
N THR A 445 -13.63 29.11 -18.61
CA THR A 445 -15.01 28.79 -18.98
C THR A 445 -15.79 28.36 -17.76
N ASN A 446 -16.88 29.05 -17.43
CA ASN A 446 -17.92 28.56 -16.53
C ASN A 446 -19.19 28.24 -17.34
N SER A 447 -19.57 26.96 -17.38
CA SER A 447 -20.75 26.53 -18.15
C SER A 447 -22.05 26.57 -17.34
N SER A 448 -21.96 26.69 -16.02
CA SER A 448 -23.08 26.76 -15.08
C SER A 448 -22.98 28.02 -14.20
N THR A 449 -23.79 28.13 -13.16
CA THR A 449 -23.78 29.28 -12.26
C THR A 449 -22.45 29.46 -11.55
N LEU A 450 -22.06 30.72 -11.31
CA LEU A 450 -20.94 31.08 -10.47
C LEU A 450 -21.43 31.99 -9.33
N ASN A 451 -21.25 31.51 -8.09
CA ASN A 451 -21.49 32.28 -6.87
C ASN A 451 -20.14 32.79 -6.34
N GLY A 452 -19.97 34.09 -6.28
CA GLY A 452 -18.71 34.71 -5.84
C GLY A 452 -18.48 34.76 -4.33
N GLY A 453 -19.39 34.20 -3.50
CA GLY A 453 -19.21 34.15 -2.05
C GLY A 453 -19.05 35.51 -1.36
N SER A 454 -19.53 36.57 -1.99
CA SER A 454 -19.37 37.98 -1.54
C SER A 454 -17.93 38.47 -1.48
N ILE A 455 -17.05 37.93 -2.33
CA ILE A 455 -15.65 38.37 -2.48
C ILE A 455 -15.39 38.85 -3.94
N ALA A 456 -14.27 39.51 -4.17
CA ALA A 456 -13.89 39.91 -5.50
C ALA A 456 -13.33 38.74 -6.33
N LEU A 457 -13.64 38.68 -7.61
CA LEU A 457 -13.17 37.68 -8.55
C LEU A 457 -12.49 38.37 -9.77
N ALA A 458 -11.25 38.01 -10.03
CA ALA A 458 -10.51 38.43 -11.20
C ALA A 458 -10.27 37.25 -12.14
N ILE A 459 -10.53 37.44 -13.43
CA ILE A 459 -10.12 36.52 -14.50
C ILE A 459 -8.96 37.18 -15.25
N SER A 460 -7.77 36.59 -15.11
CA SER A 460 -6.56 37.01 -15.83
C SER A 460 -6.44 36.12 -17.08
N GLY A 461 -7.02 36.58 -18.17
CA GLY A 461 -7.17 35.87 -19.43
C GLY A 461 -8.54 36.10 -20.05
N ASN A 462 -8.89 35.31 -21.08
CA ASN A 462 -10.20 35.38 -21.73
C ASN A 462 -11.25 34.68 -20.83
N SER A 463 -12.49 35.14 -20.92
CA SER A 463 -13.61 34.55 -20.18
C SER A 463 -14.73 34.11 -21.13
N SER A 464 -15.23 32.89 -20.93
CA SER A 464 -16.46 32.36 -21.52
C SER A 464 -17.49 32.14 -20.43
N ILE A 465 -18.46 33.05 -20.33
CA ILE A 465 -19.47 33.07 -19.29
C ILE A 465 -20.74 32.38 -19.82
N GLY A 466 -20.88 31.07 -19.59
CA GLY A 466 -22.05 30.27 -20.00
C GLY A 466 -23.15 30.24 -18.97
N GLY A 467 -22.87 30.47 -17.69
CA GLY A 467 -23.82 30.51 -16.58
C GLY A 467 -23.79 31.84 -15.82
N ALA A 468 -24.88 32.17 -15.13
CA ALA A 468 -25.02 33.43 -14.41
C ALA A 468 -23.96 33.57 -13.31
N ILE A 469 -23.40 34.78 -13.20
CA ILE A 469 -22.47 35.17 -12.13
C ILE A 469 -23.21 36.05 -11.13
N SER A 470 -23.13 35.71 -9.86
CA SER A 470 -23.80 36.41 -8.75
C SER A 470 -22.96 36.42 -7.47
N SER A 471 -23.34 37.25 -6.51
CA SER A 471 -22.67 37.36 -5.19
C SER A 471 -21.17 37.66 -5.29
N VAL A 472 -20.74 38.39 -6.29
CA VAL A 472 -19.36 38.87 -6.45
C VAL A 472 -19.33 40.33 -6.00
N THR A 473 -18.30 40.72 -5.23
CA THR A 473 -18.16 42.17 -4.90
C THR A 473 -17.69 42.95 -6.13
N ASN A 474 -16.49 42.68 -6.60
CA ASN A 474 -15.97 43.24 -7.85
C ASN A 474 -15.60 42.13 -8.83
N PHE A 475 -15.94 42.28 -10.08
CA PHE A 475 -15.63 41.32 -11.13
C PHE A 475 -14.78 41.96 -12.22
N SER A 476 -13.68 41.33 -12.58
CA SER A 476 -12.80 41.85 -13.65
C SER A 476 -12.36 40.73 -14.60
N VAL A 477 -12.28 41.06 -15.90
CA VAL A 477 -11.72 40.23 -16.97
C VAL A 477 -10.68 41.03 -17.73
N SER A 478 -9.43 40.53 -17.78
CA SER A 478 -8.34 41.22 -18.47
C SER A 478 -8.31 40.97 -20.00
N GLY A 479 -8.76 39.78 -20.42
CA GLY A 479 -8.83 39.38 -21.83
C GLY A 479 -10.20 39.64 -22.46
N THR A 480 -10.51 38.92 -23.54
CA THR A 480 -11.81 38.99 -24.19
C THR A 480 -12.90 38.34 -23.33
N THR A 481 -14.11 38.82 -23.45
CA THR A 481 -15.29 38.24 -22.77
C THR A 481 -16.34 37.78 -23.77
N SER A 482 -16.71 36.51 -23.69
CA SER A 482 -17.88 35.93 -24.36
C SER A 482 -19.01 35.79 -23.35
N LEU A 483 -20.02 36.65 -23.43
CA LEU A 483 -21.12 36.72 -22.45
C LEU A 483 -22.33 35.90 -22.89
N GLY A 484 -22.47 34.70 -22.35
CA GLY A 484 -23.61 33.82 -22.57
C GLY A 484 -24.64 33.82 -21.43
N ALA A 485 -24.41 34.57 -20.34
CA ALA A 485 -25.34 34.67 -19.20
C ALA A 485 -25.21 36.04 -18.50
N ASN A 486 -26.13 36.34 -17.58
CA ASN A 486 -26.14 37.63 -16.86
C ASN A 486 -25.08 37.69 -15.76
N VAL A 487 -24.59 38.88 -15.46
CA VAL A 487 -23.62 39.11 -14.38
C VAL A 487 -24.16 40.16 -13.40
N SER A 488 -24.18 39.79 -12.13
CA SER A 488 -24.60 40.69 -11.04
C SER A 488 -23.49 40.77 -9.98
N THR A 489 -23.06 42.00 -9.68
CA THR A 489 -22.07 42.29 -8.64
C THR A 489 -22.63 43.28 -7.62
N THR A 490 -22.05 43.33 -6.44
CA THR A 490 -22.35 44.44 -5.53
C THR A 490 -21.51 45.70 -5.87
N GLY A 491 -20.33 45.55 -6.43
CA GLY A 491 -19.43 46.64 -6.84
C GLY A 491 -19.09 46.62 -8.33
N THR A 492 -17.94 47.11 -8.69
CA THR A 492 -17.51 47.37 -10.08
C THR A 492 -17.38 46.08 -10.93
N GLN A 493 -17.78 46.20 -12.20
CA GLN A 493 -17.47 45.24 -13.26
C GLN A 493 -16.51 45.87 -14.27
N THR A 494 -15.40 45.18 -14.58
CA THR A 494 -14.38 45.70 -15.54
C THR A 494 -14.10 44.65 -16.62
N TYR A 495 -14.31 45.00 -17.86
CA TYR A 495 -14.03 44.19 -19.05
C TYR A 495 -13.00 44.90 -19.92
N THR A 496 -11.74 44.49 -19.87
CA THR A 496 -10.64 45.19 -20.54
C THR A 496 -10.55 44.87 -22.02
N GLY A 497 -10.74 43.62 -22.41
CA GLY A 497 -10.69 43.17 -23.79
C GLY A 497 -12.01 43.30 -24.53
N ALA A 498 -12.06 42.87 -25.79
CA ALA A 498 -13.29 42.84 -26.58
C ALA A 498 -14.40 42.02 -25.90
N PHE A 499 -15.61 42.53 -25.95
CA PHE A 499 -16.79 41.96 -25.27
C PHE A 499 -17.83 41.53 -26.31
N THR A 500 -18.19 40.26 -26.31
CA THR A 500 -19.15 39.69 -27.26
C THR A 500 -20.38 39.15 -26.51
N ILE A 501 -21.58 39.54 -26.90
CA ILE A 501 -22.84 39.05 -26.35
C ILE A 501 -23.28 37.82 -27.15
N ASN A 502 -23.43 36.70 -26.48
CA ASN A 502 -23.80 35.40 -27.09
C ASN A 502 -25.21 34.95 -26.75
N SER A 503 -25.81 34.30 -27.73
CA SER A 503 -27.05 33.46 -27.60
C SER A 503 -28.35 34.16 -27.31
N ALA A 504 -28.41 35.25 -26.51
CA ALA A 504 -29.61 35.99 -26.16
C ALA A 504 -29.26 37.39 -25.61
N ASP A 505 -30.26 38.18 -25.32
CA ASP A 505 -30.12 39.48 -24.63
C ASP A 505 -29.55 39.26 -23.21
N ARG A 506 -28.70 40.18 -22.75
CA ARG A 506 -27.99 40.07 -21.47
C ARG A 506 -28.15 41.31 -20.61
N ILE A 507 -28.03 41.06 -19.29
CA ILE A 507 -28.09 42.10 -18.27
C ILE A 507 -26.82 42.05 -17.44
N LEU A 508 -26.17 43.20 -17.30
CA LEU A 508 -25.11 43.42 -16.32
C LEU A 508 -25.63 44.36 -15.24
N THR A 509 -25.48 43.96 -13.97
CA THR A 509 -26.00 44.73 -12.84
C THR A 509 -24.95 44.94 -11.78
N THR A 510 -24.80 46.18 -11.29
CA THR A 510 -24.17 46.52 -10.03
C THR A 510 -25.26 46.92 -9.03
N THR A 511 -25.26 46.36 -7.81
CA THR A 511 -26.38 46.58 -6.86
C THR A 511 -26.02 47.53 -5.71
N SER A 512 -24.78 47.94 -5.56
CA SER A 512 -24.36 48.87 -4.51
C SER A 512 -24.90 50.28 -4.79
N ALA A 513 -25.38 50.92 -3.74
CA ALA A 513 -25.70 52.35 -3.77
C ALA A 513 -24.50 53.25 -3.50
N THR A 514 -23.27 52.69 -3.45
CA THR A 514 -22.03 53.47 -3.20
C THR A 514 -21.61 54.21 -4.47
N ALA A 515 -21.46 55.51 -4.36
CA ALA A 515 -21.00 56.35 -5.48
C ALA A 515 -19.61 55.86 -5.95
N GLY A 516 -19.50 55.52 -7.26
CA GLY A 516 -18.25 55.02 -7.88
C GLY A 516 -18.29 53.59 -8.37
N ASP A 517 -19.31 52.81 -8.05
CA ASP A 517 -19.48 51.47 -8.61
C ASP A 517 -19.96 51.54 -10.06
N THR A 518 -19.14 51.03 -10.99
CA THR A 518 -19.31 51.25 -12.43
C THR A 518 -19.20 49.93 -13.19
N ILE A 519 -19.79 49.91 -14.39
CA ILE A 519 -19.55 48.87 -15.40
C ILE A 519 -18.63 49.49 -16.45
N VAL A 520 -17.40 48.99 -16.58
CA VAL A 520 -16.35 49.54 -17.43
C VAL A 520 -16.03 48.60 -18.57
N PHE A 521 -16.06 49.10 -19.79
CA PHE A 521 -15.61 48.43 -21.00
C PHE A 521 -14.38 49.13 -21.54
N GLY A 522 -13.25 48.44 -21.66
CA GLY A 522 -11.98 48.94 -22.17
C GLY A 522 -11.80 48.77 -23.67
N SER A 523 -12.71 48.07 -24.36
CA SER A 523 -12.61 47.74 -25.78
C SER A 523 -14.00 47.68 -26.44
N THR A 524 -14.12 47.05 -27.62
CA THR A 524 -15.36 46.93 -28.39
C THR A 524 -16.42 46.07 -27.68
N ILE A 525 -17.69 46.37 -27.96
CA ILE A 525 -18.85 45.56 -27.55
C ILE A 525 -19.57 45.16 -28.83
N ASP A 526 -19.70 43.87 -29.07
CA ASP A 526 -20.33 43.33 -30.28
C ASP A 526 -21.34 42.21 -29.92
N SER A 527 -22.26 41.90 -30.82
CA SER A 527 -23.05 40.68 -30.81
C SER A 527 -22.27 39.55 -31.52
N ASP A 528 -22.71 38.30 -31.33
CA ASP A 528 -22.10 37.08 -31.89
C ASP A 528 -22.17 36.96 -33.44
N GLY A 529 -22.57 37.97 -34.12
CA GLY A 529 -22.61 38.06 -35.58
C GLY A 529 -23.80 37.46 -36.26
N ALA A 530 -24.63 36.65 -35.58
CA ALA A 530 -25.81 35.99 -36.14
C ALA A 530 -27.06 36.84 -36.03
N THR A 531 -27.24 37.58 -34.93
CA THR A 531 -28.41 38.38 -34.62
C THR A 531 -28.00 39.54 -33.70
N ALA A 532 -28.58 40.75 -33.89
CA ALA A 532 -28.38 41.85 -32.94
C ALA A 532 -28.95 41.47 -31.57
N ARG A 533 -28.18 41.67 -30.50
CA ARG A 533 -28.55 41.37 -29.11
C ARG A 533 -28.63 42.63 -28.30
N ALA A 534 -29.59 42.69 -27.40
CA ALA A 534 -29.68 43.78 -26.44
C ALA A 534 -28.74 43.52 -25.23
N LEU A 535 -28.05 44.59 -24.81
CA LEU A 535 -27.31 44.64 -23.56
C LEU A 535 -27.94 45.67 -22.64
N THR A 536 -28.46 45.23 -21.51
CA THR A 536 -29.03 46.12 -20.49
C THR A 536 -27.96 46.32 -19.39
N LEU A 537 -27.66 47.56 -19.07
CA LEU A 537 -26.76 47.92 -17.99
C LEU A 537 -27.56 48.55 -16.86
N THR A 538 -27.43 48.03 -15.64
CA THR A 538 -28.12 48.57 -14.46
C THR A 538 -27.05 48.86 -13.39
N THR A 539 -27.04 50.08 -12.89
CA THR A 539 -26.16 50.50 -11.78
C THR A 539 -27.03 50.95 -10.62
N GLY A 540 -26.67 50.58 -9.39
CA GLY A 540 -27.45 50.86 -8.20
C GLY A 540 -27.31 52.25 -7.61
N GLY A 541 -26.37 53.08 -8.07
CA GLY A 541 -26.08 54.41 -7.54
C GLY A 541 -26.31 55.51 -8.54
#